data_e45257f9649f8204f5c908bfa66f6126
#
_entry.id   e45257f9649f8204f5c908bfa66f6126
#
_cell.length_a   1.000
_cell.length_b   1.000
_cell.length_c   1.000
_cell.angle_alpha   90.00
_cell.angle_beta   90.00
_cell.angle_gamma   90.00
#
_symmetry.space_group_name_H-M   'P 1'
#
loop_
_entity.id
_entity.type
_entity.pdbx_description
1 polymer ?
#
loop_
_entity_poly.entity_id
_entity_poly.type
_entity_poly.pdbx_seq_one_letter_code
_entity_poly.pdbx_strand_id
1 'polypeptide(L)'
;MQQVEQRTFSGPVAAKTGKTVLYVTERCVFRLCAEGLELIEIARGIDLQRDILERMEFAPILRHDPALMDARIFAAEPMDLRPQLLEMPIEDRLSYDAEQNLFFVNFEGLSVRTPDDIDRILRSVESRLAPIGRKVAAIVNYERFSIAPELIDEYTDRVKDLMDRHYSEVTRYTASTFLRAKLGESFGKRVADPNIFETRAEAQQRLQGTA
;
A
#
# COMPACT_ATOMS: atom_id res chain seq x y z
N MET A 1 -5.24 21.38 32.85
CA MET A 1 -3.79 21.31 33.15
C MET A 1 -3.28 22.73 33.24
N GLN A 2 -2.78 23.14 34.40
CA GLN A 2 -2.33 24.55 34.57
C GLN A 2 -0.87 24.78 34.15
N GLN A 3 -0.07 23.76 33.98
CA GLN A 3 1.32 23.89 33.59
C GLN A 3 1.82 22.63 32.88
N VAL A 4 2.64 22.81 31.81
CA VAL A 4 3.33 21.75 31.10
C VAL A 4 4.77 21.73 31.60
N GLU A 5 5.16 20.66 32.26
CA GLU A 5 6.51 20.53 32.85
C GLU A 5 7.63 20.38 31.82
N GLN A 6 7.35 19.70 30.69
CA GLN A 6 8.34 19.49 29.65
C GLN A 6 7.70 19.52 28.26
N ARG A 7 8.35 20.21 27.32
CA ARG A 7 7.97 20.26 25.89
C ARG A 7 9.04 19.57 25.07
N THR A 8 8.73 18.38 24.58
CA THR A 8 9.65 17.54 23.78
C THR A 8 9.33 17.52 22.29
N PHE A 9 8.19 18.10 21.89
CA PHE A 9 7.72 18.15 20.52
C PHE A 9 7.47 19.59 20.06
N SER A 10 7.89 19.90 18.85
CA SER A 10 7.64 21.21 18.21
C SER A 10 6.82 21.01 16.93
N GLY A 11 5.56 21.44 16.96
CA GLY A 11 4.67 21.42 15.78
C GLY A 11 5.24 22.19 14.58
N PRO A 12 5.71 23.44 14.76
CA PRO A 12 6.31 24.19 13.65
C PRO A 12 7.50 23.51 13.00
N VAL A 13 8.37 22.85 13.79
CA VAL A 13 9.51 22.10 13.24
C VAL A 13 9.04 20.87 12.49
N ALA A 14 8.06 20.13 13.03
CA ALA A 14 7.51 18.94 12.38
C ALA A 14 6.83 19.29 11.04
N ALA A 15 6.03 20.36 11.02
CA ALA A 15 5.39 20.85 9.79
C ALA A 15 6.43 21.28 8.75
N LYS A 16 7.47 22.03 9.15
CA LYS A 16 8.55 22.47 8.25
C LYS A 16 9.38 21.31 7.67
N THR A 17 9.53 20.24 8.43
CA THR A 17 10.27 19.04 7.99
C THR A 17 9.40 18.00 7.27
N GLY A 18 8.13 18.33 6.95
CA GLY A 18 7.22 17.48 6.21
C GLY A 18 6.78 16.21 6.98
N LYS A 19 6.88 16.22 8.31
CA LYS A 19 6.43 15.08 9.13
C LYS A 19 4.91 15.05 9.20
N THR A 20 4.31 13.89 8.95
CA THR A 20 2.90 13.66 9.22
C THR A 20 2.68 13.52 10.72
N VAL A 21 1.84 14.37 11.30
CA VAL A 21 1.50 14.35 12.73
C VAL A 21 -0.03 14.38 12.87
N LEU A 22 -0.55 13.41 13.61
CA LEU A 22 -1.95 13.33 13.99
C LEU A 22 -2.09 13.45 15.51
N TYR A 23 -3.06 14.22 15.94
CA TYR A 23 -3.51 14.28 17.35
C TYR A 23 -4.85 13.59 17.44
N VAL A 24 -4.86 12.41 18.02
CA VAL A 24 -6.04 11.58 18.16
C VAL A 24 -6.57 11.67 19.59
N THR A 25 -7.84 12.07 19.74
CA THR A 25 -8.56 12.09 20.99
C THR A 25 -9.77 11.16 20.92
N GLU A 26 -10.46 10.98 22.02
CA GLU A 26 -11.72 10.21 22.07
C GLU A 26 -12.88 10.90 21.32
N ARG A 27 -12.73 12.16 20.92
CA ARG A 27 -13.80 12.94 20.28
C ARG A 27 -13.51 13.29 18.83
N CYS A 28 -12.24 13.49 18.51
CA CYS A 28 -11.84 13.99 17.19
C CYS A 28 -10.39 13.71 16.87
N VAL A 29 -10.05 13.86 15.59
CA VAL A 29 -8.67 13.75 15.09
C VAL A 29 -8.28 15.06 14.40
N PHE A 30 -7.10 15.58 14.76
CA PHE A 30 -6.48 16.71 14.08
C PHE A 30 -5.25 16.27 13.33
N ARG A 31 -5.03 16.90 12.19
CA ARG A 31 -3.80 16.80 11.40
C ARG A 31 -3.01 18.11 11.50
N LEU A 32 -1.72 18.00 11.77
CA LEU A 32 -0.83 19.15 11.74
C LEU A 32 -0.58 19.55 10.27
N CYS A 33 -0.85 20.84 9.97
CA CYS A 33 -0.56 21.48 8.71
C CYS A 33 0.42 22.66 8.90
N ALA A 34 0.88 23.27 7.83
CA ALA A 34 1.76 24.43 7.90
C ALA A 34 1.07 25.63 8.60
N GLU A 35 -0.24 25.77 8.41
CA GLU A 35 -1.04 26.86 8.94
C GLU A 35 -1.59 26.59 10.36
N GLY A 36 -1.49 25.36 10.87
CA GLY A 36 -2.02 24.98 12.19
C GLY A 36 -2.58 23.57 12.26
N LEU A 37 -3.59 23.38 13.09
CA LEU A 37 -4.28 22.10 13.27
C LEU A 37 -5.57 22.07 12.44
N GLU A 38 -5.67 21.13 11.53
CA GLU A 38 -6.85 20.84 10.73
C GLU A 38 -7.65 19.73 11.41
N LEU A 39 -8.93 19.96 11.67
CA LEU A 39 -9.85 18.93 12.15
C LEU A 39 -10.29 18.05 11.00
N ILE A 40 -9.97 16.76 11.05
CA ILE A 40 -10.22 15.82 9.95
C ILE A 40 -11.26 14.75 10.25
N GLU A 41 -11.43 14.38 11.53
CA GLU A 41 -12.41 13.38 11.92
C GLU A 41 -13.10 13.76 13.24
N ILE A 42 -14.36 13.33 13.41
CA ILE A 42 -15.13 13.42 14.67
C ILE A 42 -15.75 12.07 15.03
N ALA A 43 -15.89 11.80 16.32
CA ALA A 43 -16.55 10.60 16.78
C ALA A 43 -18.06 10.68 16.58
N ARG A 44 -18.71 9.53 16.41
CA ARG A 44 -20.18 9.45 16.30
C ARG A 44 -20.85 10.01 17.55
N GLY A 45 -21.90 10.82 17.35
CA GLY A 45 -22.66 11.43 18.45
C GLY A 45 -22.02 12.69 19.04
N ILE A 46 -20.85 13.11 18.57
CA ILE A 46 -20.21 14.38 18.95
C ILE A 46 -20.77 15.50 18.07
N ASP A 47 -21.26 16.55 18.71
CA ASP A 47 -21.64 17.80 18.07
C ASP A 47 -20.40 18.67 17.86
N LEU A 48 -20.11 18.98 16.59
CA LEU A 48 -18.91 19.74 16.21
C LEU A 48 -18.80 21.07 16.95
N GLN A 49 -19.89 21.83 16.99
CA GLN A 49 -19.89 23.16 17.58
C GLN A 49 -19.76 23.10 19.11
N ARG A 50 -20.69 22.41 19.76
CA ARG A 50 -20.84 22.37 21.24
C ARG A 50 -19.72 21.56 21.90
N ASP A 51 -19.34 20.40 21.31
CA ASP A 51 -18.48 19.42 21.98
C ASP A 51 -17.01 19.55 21.61
N ILE A 52 -16.71 20.28 20.52
CA ILE A 52 -15.33 20.53 20.05
C ILE A 52 -15.03 22.02 20.01
N LEU A 53 -15.64 22.78 19.08
CA LEU A 53 -15.21 24.17 18.81
C LEU A 53 -15.38 25.09 20.01
N GLU A 54 -16.48 25.02 20.74
CA GLU A 54 -16.72 25.83 21.95
C GLU A 54 -15.85 25.46 23.15
N ARG A 55 -15.16 24.31 23.07
CA ARG A 55 -14.27 23.83 24.13
C ARG A 55 -12.80 24.03 23.87
N MET A 56 -12.49 24.58 22.70
CA MET A 56 -11.11 24.86 22.28
C MET A 56 -10.77 26.34 22.53
N GLU A 57 -9.54 26.59 22.97
CA GLU A 57 -9.00 27.96 23.12
C GLU A 57 -8.53 28.56 21.79
N PHE A 58 -8.57 27.78 20.70
CA PHE A 58 -8.21 28.21 19.36
C PHE A 58 -9.16 27.62 18.32
N ALA A 59 -9.29 28.26 17.16
CA ALA A 59 -10.09 27.74 16.05
C ALA A 59 -9.24 26.77 15.20
N PRO A 60 -9.65 25.51 15.03
CA PRO A 60 -9.00 24.60 14.11
C PRO A 60 -9.34 24.97 12.66
N ILE A 61 -8.51 24.49 11.71
CA ILE A 61 -8.77 24.61 10.29
C ILE A 61 -9.85 23.60 9.91
N LEU A 62 -10.91 24.05 9.22
CA LEU A 62 -11.95 23.24 8.65
C LEU A 62 -11.95 23.43 7.13
N ARG A 63 -11.27 22.55 6.39
CA ARG A 63 -11.24 22.61 4.92
C ARG A 63 -12.44 21.89 4.30
N HIS A 64 -12.90 20.87 5.01
CA HIS A 64 -14.04 20.03 4.63
C HIS A 64 -14.81 19.66 5.88
N ASP A 65 -16.02 19.13 5.71
CA ASP A 65 -16.74 18.50 6.82
C ASP A 65 -15.92 17.35 7.36
N PRO A 66 -15.66 17.27 8.68
CA PRO A 66 -14.87 16.18 9.27
C PRO A 66 -15.52 14.82 9.01
N ALA A 67 -14.72 13.83 8.63
CA ALA A 67 -15.19 12.46 8.48
C ALA A 67 -15.61 11.87 9.85
N LEU A 68 -16.41 10.80 9.83
CA LEU A 68 -16.68 10.05 11.05
C LEU A 68 -15.52 9.11 11.36
N MET A 69 -15.07 9.13 12.62
CA MET A 69 -14.10 8.14 13.12
C MET A 69 -14.64 6.72 12.97
N ASP A 70 -13.75 5.76 12.81
CA ASP A 70 -14.12 4.34 12.70
C ASP A 70 -14.88 3.90 13.97
N ALA A 71 -16.13 3.46 13.77
CA ALA A 71 -17.02 3.08 14.89
C ALA A 71 -16.45 1.93 15.73
N ARG A 72 -15.56 1.10 15.17
CA ARG A 72 -14.93 -0.02 15.88
C ARG A 72 -14.00 0.41 17.00
N ILE A 73 -13.47 1.66 16.95
CA ILE A 73 -12.65 2.24 18.02
C ILE A 73 -13.44 2.30 19.35
N PHE A 74 -14.76 2.42 19.27
CA PHE A 74 -15.66 2.58 20.40
C PHE A 74 -16.41 1.29 20.76
N ALA A 75 -16.15 0.19 20.05
CA ALA A 75 -16.71 -1.12 20.34
C ALA A 75 -15.92 -1.81 21.47
N ALA A 76 -16.61 -2.68 22.24
CA ALA A 76 -15.97 -3.46 23.31
C ALA A 76 -15.13 -4.61 22.74
N GLU A 77 -15.45 -5.08 21.53
CA GLU A 77 -14.74 -6.15 20.85
C GLU A 77 -13.43 -5.66 20.24
N PRO A 78 -12.41 -6.52 20.11
CA PRO A 78 -11.19 -6.19 19.38
C PRO A 78 -11.50 -5.75 17.96
N MET A 79 -10.83 -4.69 17.47
CA MET A 79 -11.01 -4.17 16.12
C MET A 79 -10.61 -5.15 15.01
N ASP A 80 -9.88 -6.20 15.33
CA ASP A 80 -9.34 -7.22 14.39
C ASP A 80 -8.73 -6.59 13.12
N LEU A 81 -7.85 -5.61 13.34
CA LEU A 81 -7.21 -4.85 12.26
C LEU A 81 -6.23 -5.68 11.43
N ARG A 82 -5.69 -6.76 12.02
CA ARG A 82 -4.65 -7.56 11.38
C ARG A 82 -5.09 -8.15 10.03
N PRO A 83 -6.26 -8.79 9.88
CA PRO A 83 -6.76 -9.22 8.59
C PRO A 83 -6.92 -8.07 7.60
N GLN A 84 -7.47 -6.94 8.04
CA GLN A 84 -7.75 -5.80 7.18
C GLN A 84 -6.50 -5.06 6.73
N LEU A 85 -5.49 -4.92 7.60
CA LEU A 85 -4.19 -4.33 7.23
C LEU A 85 -3.37 -5.26 6.33
N LEU A 86 -3.61 -6.57 6.40
CA LEU A 86 -2.99 -7.57 5.53
C LEU A 86 -3.78 -7.78 4.24
N GLU A 87 -5.06 -7.42 4.21
CA GLU A 87 -5.96 -7.50 3.06
C GLU A 87 -6.09 -6.17 2.34
N MET A 88 -4.97 -5.51 2.06
CA MET A 88 -4.99 -4.44 1.06
C MET A 88 -5.57 -5.04 -0.23
N PRO A 89 -6.68 -4.50 -0.77
CA PRO A 89 -7.25 -4.98 -2.03
C PRO A 89 -6.19 -5.07 -3.12
N ILE A 90 -6.29 -6.06 -4.00
CA ILE A 90 -5.32 -6.23 -5.09
C ILE A 90 -5.25 -4.97 -5.96
N GLU A 91 -6.38 -4.30 -6.16
CA GLU A 91 -6.50 -3.08 -6.94
C GLU A 91 -5.62 -1.94 -6.40
N ASP A 92 -5.50 -1.83 -5.07
CA ASP A 92 -4.67 -0.80 -4.39
C ASP A 92 -3.17 -1.15 -4.40
N ARG A 93 -2.84 -2.38 -4.78
CA ARG A 93 -1.47 -2.89 -4.93
C ARG A 93 -0.88 -2.66 -6.33
N LEU A 94 -1.68 -2.10 -7.23
CA LEU A 94 -1.36 -1.93 -8.64
C LEU A 94 -1.29 -0.43 -8.98
N SER A 95 -0.14 0.02 -9.48
CA SER A 95 0.02 1.40 -9.96
C SER A 95 0.67 1.44 -11.34
N TYR A 96 0.27 2.42 -12.14
CA TYR A 96 0.81 2.64 -13.48
C TYR A 96 1.32 4.07 -13.62
N ASP A 97 2.59 4.18 -14.00
CA ASP A 97 3.23 5.43 -14.38
C ASP A 97 3.19 5.54 -15.91
N ALA A 98 2.37 6.46 -16.42
CA ALA A 98 2.18 6.65 -17.84
C ALA A 98 3.37 7.33 -18.54
N GLU A 99 4.15 8.14 -17.81
CA GLU A 99 5.33 8.82 -18.33
C GLU A 99 6.47 7.85 -18.58
N GLN A 100 6.70 6.93 -17.64
CA GLN A 100 7.72 5.90 -17.73
C GLN A 100 7.22 4.62 -18.43
N ASN A 101 5.92 4.51 -18.73
CA ASN A 101 5.25 3.29 -19.19
C ASN A 101 5.57 2.08 -18.28
N LEU A 102 5.55 2.33 -16.96
CA LEU A 102 5.95 1.39 -15.93
C LEU A 102 4.78 0.97 -15.06
N PHE A 103 4.55 -0.33 -14.95
CA PHE A 103 3.54 -0.93 -14.09
C PHE A 103 4.19 -1.52 -12.83
N PHE A 104 3.77 -1.05 -11.67
CA PHE A 104 4.25 -1.55 -10.39
C PHE A 104 3.20 -2.43 -9.72
N VAL A 105 3.62 -3.65 -9.36
CA VAL A 105 2.79 -4.65 -8.69
C VAL A 105 3.35 -4.92 -7.29
N ASN A 106 2.59 -4.60 -6.26
CA ASN A 106 3.01 -4.79 -4.88
C ASN A 106 2.34 -6.02 -4.24
N PHE A 107 3.00 -7.17 -4.28
CA PHE A 107 2.54 -8.39 -3.60
C PHE A 107 3.13 -8.56 -2.20
N GLU A 108 3.67 -7.49 -1.62
CA GLU A 108 4.22 -7.55 -0.26
C GLU A 108 3.20 -8.09 0.75
N GLY A 109 3.60 -9.15 1.47
CA GLY A 109 2.80 -9.80 2.49
C GLY A 109 1.57 -10.58 1.97
N LEU A 110 1.37 -10.67 0.65
CA LEU A 110 0.26 -11.42 0.07
C LEU A 110 0.49 -12.93 0.22
N SER A 111 -0.58 -13.66 0.53
CA SER A 111 -0.57 -15.12 0.61
C SER A 111 -1.48 -15.72 -0.44
N VAL A 112 -0.95 -16.64 -1.24
CA VAL A 112 -1.68 -17.44 -2.24
C VAL A 112 -1.83 -18.86 -1.70
N ARG A 113 -3.06 -19.26 -1.39
CA ARG A 113 -3.37 -20.56 -0.74
C ARG A 113 -4.30 -21.41 -1.57
N THR A 114 -5.00 -20.81 -2.52
CA THR A 114 -6.00 -21.49 -3.36
C THR A 114 -5.85 -21.07 -4.82
N PRO A 115 -6.33 -21.86 -5.79
CA PRO A 115 -6.41 -21.43 -7.20
C PRO A 115 -7.25 -20.16 -7.38
N ASP A 116 -8.30 -19.95 -6.57
CA ASP A 116 -9.12 -18.74 -6.61
C ASP A 116 -8.34 -17.48 -6.27
N ASP A 117 -7.30 -17.59 -5.41
CA ASP A 117 -6.40 -16.46 -5.12
C ASP A 117 -5.61 -16.06 -6.36
N ILE A 118 -5.14 -17.05 -7.14
CA ILE A 118 -4.45 -16.83 -8.41
C ILE A 118 -5.39 -16.12 -9.40
N ASP A 119 -6.62 -16.62 -9.53
CA ASP A 119 -7.64 -16.05 -10.41
C ASP A 119 -7.96 -14.59 -10.07
N ARG A 120 -8.10 -14.30 -8.78
CA ARG A 120 -8.36 -12.94 -8.30
C ARG A 120 -7.22 -12.00 -8.65
N ILE A 121 -5.97 -12.41 -8.37
CA ILE A 121 -4.78 -11.61 -8.68
C ILE A 121 -4.72 -11.30 -10.17
N LEU A 122 -4.81 -12.33 -11.01
CA LEU A 122 -4.65 -12.17 -12.46
C LEU A 122 -5.75 -11.32 -13.08
N ARG A 123 -7.01 -11.51 -12.65
CA ARG A 123 -8.13 -10.66 -13.10
C ARG A 123 -7.94 -9.19 -12.74
N SER A 124 -7.49 -8.90 -11.51
CA SER A 124 -7.25 -7.53 -11.08
C SER A 124 -6.09 -6.89 -11.85
N VAL A 125 -4.99 -7.62 -12.07
CA VAL A 125 -3.86 -7.14 -12.88
C VAL A 125 -4.30 -6.90 -14.33
N GLU A 126 -5.00 -7.86 -14.94
CA GLU A 126 -5.45 -7.75 -16.32
C GLU A 126 -6.45 -6.59 -16.52
N SER A 127 -7.37 -6.38 -15.58
CA SER A 127 -8.32 -5.27 -15.63
C SER A 127 -7.64 -3.89 -15.63
N ARG A 128 -6.48 -3.79 -15.00
CA ARG A 128 -5.67 -2.55 -14.98
C ARG A 128 -4.83 -2.38 -16.24
N LEU A 129 -4.36 -3.48 -16.85
CA LEU A 129 -3.49 -3.46 -18.01
C LEU A 129 -4.27 -3.33 -19.33
N ALA A 130 -5.44 -3.98 -19.43
CA ALA A 130 -6.22 -4.00 -20.67
C ALA A 130 -6.56 -2.59 -21.23
N PRO A 131 -6.93 -1.58 -20.41
CA PRO A 131 -7.22 -0.24 -20.93
C PRO A 131 -5.99 0.51 -21.47
N ILE A 132 -4.76 0.09 -21.10
CA ILE A 132 -3.52 0.78 -21.52
C ILE A 132 -3.26 0.57 -23.02
N GLY A 133 -3.70 -0.56 -23.59
CA GLY A 133 -3.64 -0.83 -25.03
C GLY A 133 -2.23 -1.01 -25.62
N ARG A 134 -1.19 -1.07 -24.80
CA ARG A 134 0.21 -1.30 -25.17
C ARG A 134 0.93 -2.14 -24.12
N LYS A 135 2.03 -2.79 -24.52
CA LYS A 135 2.88 -3.48 -23.55
C LYS A 135 3.61 -2.49 -22.64
N VAL A 136 3.73 -2.85 -21.38
CA VAL A 136 4.36 -2.03 -20.32
C VAL A 136 5.57 -2.76 -19.75
N ALA A 137 6.57 -2.02 -19.25
CA ALA A 137 7.55 -2.60 -18.35
C ALA A 137 6.92 -2.81 -16.97
N ALA A 138 7.30 -3.86 -16.24
CA ALA A 138 6.74 -4.15 -14.93
C ALA A 138 7.81 -4.42 -13.86
N ILE A 139 7.56 -3.94 -12.65
CA ILE A 139 8.32 -4.30 -11.44
C ILE A 139 7.36 -4.96 -10.46
N VAL A 140 7.70 -6.15 -9.97
CA VAL A 140 6.90 -6.91 -9.02
C VAL A 140 7.62 -7.05 -7.69
N ASN A 141 6.98 -6.56 -6.63
CA ASN A 141 7.43 -6.71 -5.26
C ASN A 141 6.90 -8.03 -4.66
N TYR A 142 7.78 -8.96 -4.35
CA TYR A 142 7.48 -10.22 -3.67
C TYR A 142 7.98 -10.26 -2.21
N GLU A 143 8.23 -9.11 -1.57
CA GLU A 143 8.62 -9.10 -0.17
C GLU A 143 7.55 -9.75 0.72
N ARG A 144 7.96 -10.69 1.56
CA ARG A 144 7.05 -11.45 2.44
C ARG A 144 5.87 -12.13 1.72
N PHE A 145 5.95 -12.27 0.39
CA PHE A 145 4.98 -13.05 -0.37
C PHE A 145 5.10 -14.53 -0.02
N SER A 146 3.97 -15.21 0.06
CA SER A 146 3.91 -16.65 0.26
C SER A 146 2.95 -17.29 -0.73
N ILE A 147 3.30 -18.47 -1.18
CA ILE A 147 2.47 -19.30 -2.06
C ILE A 147 2.57 -20.74 -1.63
N ALA A 148 1.42 -21.44 -1.64
CA ALA A 148 1.37 -22.88 -1.38
C ALA A 148 2.24 -23.60 -2.43
N PRO A 149 3.14 -24.52 -2.00
CA PRO A 149 4.11 -25.15 -2.91
C PRO A 149 3.47 -25.82 -4.14
N GLU A 150 2.31 -26.42 -3.97
CA GLU A 150 1.52 -27.08 -5.02
C GLU A 150 0.96 -26.10 -6.06
N LEU A 151 0.86 -24.83 -5.75
CA LEU A 151 0.32 -23.80 -6.65
C LEU A 151 1.39 -23.03 -7.43
N ILE A 152 2.68 -23.24 -7.14
CA ILE A 152 3.78 -22.46 -7.75
C ILE A 152 3.79 -22.63 -9.27
N ASP A 153 3.66 -23.86 -9.74
CA ASP A 153 3.72 -24.14 -11.18
C ASP A 153 2.49 -23.58 -11.90
N GLU A 154 1.29 -23.75 -11.36
CA GLU A 154 0.07 -23.15 -11.89
C GLU A 154 0.17 -21.62 -11.94
N TYR A 155 0.61 -21.01 -10.83
CA TYR A 155 0.80 -19.56 -10.74
C TYR A 155 1.76 -19.03 -11.81
N THR A 156 2.92 -19.68 -11.98
CA THR A 156 3.94 -19.24 -12.94
C THR A 156 3.53 -19.47 -14.38
N ASP A 157 2.77 -20.52 -14.69
CA ASP A 157 2.20 -20.73 -16.02
C ASP A 157 1.23 -19.60 -16.39
N ARG A 158 0.30 -19.29 -15.50
CA ARG A 158 -0.71 -18.28 -15.74
C ARG A 158 -0.14 -16.86 -15.77
N VAL A 159 0.87 -16.58 -14.93
CA VAL A 159 1.60 -15.31 -14.97
C VAL A 159 2.35 -15.16 -16.29
N LYS A 160 2.92 -16.26 -16.83
CA LYS A 160 3.58 -16.22 -18.15
C LYS A 160 2.62 -15.81 -19.25
N ASP A 161 1.40 -16.38 -19.30
CA ASP A 161 0.39 -16.01 -20.30
C ASP A 161 0.03 -14.52 -20.22
N LEU A 162 -0.07 -13.97 -19.00
CA LEU A 162 -0.31 -12.55 -18.79
C LEU A 162 0.88 -11.69 -19.24
N MET A 163 2.11 -12.14 -18.97
CA MET A 163 3.34 -11.47 -19.41
C MET A 163 3.42 -11.39 -20.93
N ASP A 164 3.16 -12.50 -21.61
CA ASP A 164 3.24 -12.56 -23.08
C ASP A 164 2.26 -11.58 -23.74
N ARG A 165 1.12 -11.32 -23.11
CA ARG A 165 0.10 -10.40 -23.62
C ARG A 165 0.38 -8.93 -23.29
N HIS A 166 0.84 -8.63 -22.08
CA HIS A 166 0.80 -7.27 -21.56
C HIS A 166 2.15 -6.66 -21.21
N TYR A 167 3.22 -7.46 -21.03
CA TYR A 167 4.51 -6.93 -20.62
C TYR A 167 5.54 -6.91 -21.75
N SER A 168 6.30 -5.83 -21.85
CA SER A 168 7.50 -5.75 -22.68
C SER A 168 8.70 -6.35 -21.95
N GLU A 169 8.82 -6.08 -20.66
CA GLU A 169 9.85 -6.59 -19.77
C GLU A 169 9.29 -6.69 -18.34
N VAL A 170 9.78 -7.65 -17.55
CA VAL A 170 9.40 -7.81 -16.14
C VAL A 170 10.62 -8.04 -15.30
N THR A 171 10.74 -7.25 -14.22
CA THR A 171 11.69 -7.50 -13.15
C THR A 171 10.95 -7.77 -11.84
N ARG A 172 11.56 -8.52 -10.96
CA ARG A 172 11.01 -8.96 -9.68
C ARG A 172 12.02 -8.76 -8.58
N TYR A 173 11.57 -8.52 -7.35
CA TYR A 173 12.50 -8.51 -6.23
C TYR A 173 11.89 -9.11 -4.95
N THR A 174 12.74 -9.73 -4.14
CA THR A 174 12.46 -10.20 -2.78
C THR A 174 13.76 -10.49 -2.05
N ALA A 175 13.88 -10.11 -0.78
CA ALA A 175 15.01 -10.46 0.09
C ALA A 175 15.02 -11.96 0.44
N SER A 176 13.89 -12.68 0.30
CA SER A 176 13.78 -14.10 0.60
C SER A 176 14.55 -14.96 -0.40
N THR A 177 15.73 -15.48 0.01
CA THR A 177 16.54 -16.42 -0.78
C THR A 177 15.75 -17.67 -1.16
N PHE A 178 14.94 -18.19 -0.24
CA PHE A 178 14.08 -19.36 -0.53
C PHE A 178 13.07 -19.06 -1.63
N LEU A 179 12.37 -17.93 -1.56
CA LEU A 179 11.38 -17.54 -2.55
C LEU A 179 12.03 -17.24 -3.91
N ARG A 180 13.19 -16.56 -3.92
CA ARG A 180 13.98 -16.36 -5.16
C ARG A 180 14.32 -17.67 -5.84
N ALA A 181 14.81 -18.65 -5.09
CA ALA A 181 15.15 -19.96 -5.63
C ALA A 181 13.93 -20.69 -6.20
N LYS A 182 12.82 -20.73 -5.48
CA LYS A 182 11.59 -21.42 -5.88
C LYS A 182 10.92 -20.78 -7.10
N LEU A 183 10.71 -19.48 -7.07
CA LEU A 183 10.15 -18.76 -8.22
C LEU A 183 11.13 -18.76 -9.39
N GLY A 184 12.43 -18.63 -9.14
CA GLY A 184 13.48 -18.69 -10.18
C GLY A 184 13.50 -20.05 -10.91
N GLU A 185 13.39 -21.16 -10.18
CA GLU A 185 13.27 -22.49 -10.73
C GLU A 185 12.00 -22.66 -11.59
N SER A 186 10.85 -22.24 -11.05
CA SER A 186 9.58 -22.40 -11.73
C SER A 186 9.44 -21.48 -12.95
N PHE A 187 9.80 -20.20 -12.83
CA PHE A 187 9.82 -19.29 -13.98
C PHE A 187 10.90 -19.68 -15.01
N GLY A 188 12.06 -20.16 -14.58
CA GLY A 188 13.15 -20.60 -15.48
C GLY A 188 12.76 -21.75 -16.41
N LYS A 189 11.75 -22.53 -16.05
CA LYS A 189 11.16 -23.55 -16.96
C LYS A 189 10.31 -22.92 -18.08
N ARG A 190 9.91 -21.65 -17.96
CA ARG A 190 8.91 -20.97 -18.80
C ARG A 190 9.42 -19.72 -19.52
N VAL A 191 10.41 -19.04 -18.96
CA VAL A 191 11.01 -17.82 -19.50
C VAL A 191 12.53 -17.94 -19.47
N ALA A 192 13.20 -17.35 -20.44
CA ALA A 192 14.66 -17.45 -20.57
C ALA A 192 15.40 -16.78 -19.40
N ASP A 193 14.87 -15.69 -18.87
CA ASP A 193 15.44 -14.96 -17.74
C ASP A 193 14.32 -14.57 -16.75
N PRO A 194 14.27 -15.18 -15.55
CA PRO A 194 13.28 -14.86 -14.53
C PRO A 194 13.39 -13.45 -13.96
N ASN A 195 14.56 -12.78 -14.09
CA ASN A 195 14.82 -11.41 -13.62
C ASN A 195 14.35 -11.19 -12.17
N ILE A 196 14.82 -12.02 -11.22
CA ILE A 196 14.48 -11.93 -9.81
C ILE A 196 15.69 -11.46 -9.01
N PHE A 197 15.59 -10.28 -8.42
CA PHE A 197 16.64 -9.58 -7.70
C PHE A 197 16.43 -9.61 -6.18
N GLU A 198 17.43 -9.22 -5.43
CA GLU A 198 17.32 -9.11 -3.97
C GLU A 198 16.61 -7.84 -3.56
N THR A 199 16.87 -6.74 -4.27
CA THR A 199 16.36 -5.41 -3.91
C THR A 199 15.58 -4.78 -5.06
N ARG A 200 14.71 -3.82 -4.68
CA ARG A 200 14.00 -2.97 -5.64
C ARG A 200 14.97 -2.17 -6.52
N ALA A 201 16.08 -1.69 -5.94
CA ALA A 201 17.06 -0.88 -6.67
C ALA A 201 17.69 -1.67 -7.82
N GLU A 202 18.10 -2.92 -7.57
CA GLU A 202 18.63 -3.82 -8.60
C GLU A 202 17.61 -4.11 -9.70
N ALA A 203 16.35 -4.41 -9.31
CA ALA A 203 15.27 -4.66 -10.26
C ALA A 203 14.99 -3.42 -11.15
N GLN A 204 15.05 -2.22 -10.57
CA GLN A 204 14.84 -0.97 -11.28
C GLN A 204 16.03 -0.64 -12.21
N GLN A 205 17.26 -0.86 -11.75
CA GLN A 205 18.46 -0.64 -12.55
C GLN A 205 18.48 -1.54 -13.80
N ARG A 206 18.02 -2.78 -13.68
CA ARG A 206 17.93 -3.72 -14.81
C ARG A 206 17.03 -3.18 -15.92
N LEU A 207 15.86 -2.62 -15.59
CA LEU A 207 14.96 -2.01 -16.58
C LEU A 207 15.56 -0.77 -17.26
N GLN A 208 16.36 0.02 -16.53
CA GLN A 208 17.00 1.20 -17.10
C GLN A 208 18.22 0.90 -17.96
N GLY A 209 18.87 -0.25 -17.76
CA GLY A 209 20.05 -0.67 -18.53
C GLY A 209 19.74 -1.38 -19.86
N THR A 210 18.45 -1.59 -20.15
CA THR A 210 17.96 -2.27 -21.37
C THR A 210 17.39 -1.29 -22.40
N ALA A 211 17.38 0.03 -22.09
CA ALA A 211 16.89 1.11 -22.97
C ALA A 211 17.97 1.62 -23.92
#